data_496087989f1bfee972300e2c39e2bc33
#
_entry.id   496087989f1bfee972300e2c39e2bc33
#
_cell.length_a   1.000
_cell.length_b   1.000
_cell.length_c   1.000
_cell.angle_alpha   90.00
_cell.angle_beta   90.00
_cell.angle_gamma   90.00
#
_symmetry.space_group_name_H-M   'P 1'
#
loop_
_entity.id
_entity.type
_entity.pdbx_description
1 polymer ?
#
loop_
_entity_poly.entity_id
_entity_poly.type
_entity_poly.pdbx_seq_one_letter_code
_entity_poly.pdbx_strand_id
1 'polypeptide(L)'
;MVEPYLTGRRSIISGFVHRVADAPVTSPRDLYRQLGLGYDGSDFGPDMDEVYVLRWWAVGTETYQVPYSPAHGGDWAMKPPFTGTGFTGANGQRVAEYFTDPIPVPVGAEIHRIGVESSDFIARYDGQVWLRPAEGSELCATG
;
A
#
# COMPACT_ATOMS: atom_id res chain seq x y z
N MET A 1 -0.26 5.10 8.14
CA MET A 1 0.78 5.33 9.18
C MET A 1 1.58 4.04 9.35
N VAL A 2 2.89 4.09 9.17
CA VAL A 2 3.77 2.88 9.22
C VAL A 2 4.45 2.66 10.57
N GLU A 3 4.40 3.64 11.46
CA GLU A 3 5.02 3.56 12.79
C GLU A 3 4.64 2.31 13.59
N PRO A 4 3.37 1.84 13.59
CA PRO A 4 3.01 0.62 14.30
C PRO A 4 3.75 -0.62 13.81
N TYR A 5 4.10 -0.67 12.53
CA TYR A 5 4.95 -1.74 11.99
C TYR A 5 6.38 -1.62 12.49
N LEU A 6 6.98 -0.44 12.33
CA LEU A 6 8.38 -0.19 12.71
C LEU A 6 8.64 -0.42 14.20
N THR A 7 7.63 -0.21 15.05
CA THR A 7 7.71 -0.44 16.50
C THR A 7 7.30 -1.84 16.95
N GLY A 8 6.93 -2.72 16.00
CA GLY A 8 6.48 -4.07 16.31
C GLY A 8 5.07 -4.16 16.91
N ARG A 9 4.35 -3.06 17.05
CA ARG A 9 2.97 -3.04 17.54
C ARG A 9 1.97 -3.62 16.54
N ARG A 10 2.33 -3.68 15.27
CA ARG A 10 1.54 -4.30 14.22
C ARG A 10 2.41 -5.26 13.43
N SER A 11 1.99 -6.51 13.39
CA SER A 11 2.71 -7.61 12.72
C SER A 11 1.88 -8.31 11.64
N ILE A 12 0.71 -7.76 11.31
CA ILE A 12 -0.20 -8.32 10.32
C ILE A 12 -0.54 -7.29 9.25
N ILE A 13 -0.78 -7.78 8.05
CA ILE A 13 -1.32 -7.03 6.91
C ILE A 13 -2.72 -7.56 6.63
N SER A 14 -3.66 -6.68 6.39
CA SER A 14 -5.03 -7.04 6.01
C SER A 14 -5.69 -5.91 5.24
N GLY A 15 -6.70 -6.23 4.47
CA GLY A 15 -7.52 -5.27 3.74
C GLY A 15 -7.15 -5.15 2.27
N PHE A 16 -7.36 -3.97 1.71
CA PHE A 16 -7.16 -3.73 0.28
C PHE A 16 -5.68 -3.52 -0.05
N VAL A 17 -5.24 -4.20 -1.10
CA VAL A 17 -3.86 -4.18 -1.58
C VAL A 17 -3.84 -4.09 -3.11
N HIS A 18 -2.72 -3.62 -3.66
CA HIS A 18 -2.53 -3.45 -5.10
C HIS A 18 -1.21 -4.07 -5.52
N ARG A 19 -1.16 -4.59 -6.75
CA ARG A 19 0.12 -4.98 -7.34
C ARG A 19 0.89 -3.72 -7.74
N VAL A 20 2.18 -3.70 -7.47
CA VAL A 20 3.06 -2.59 -7.84
C VAL A 20 2.99 -2.28 -9.35
N ALA A 21 2.89 -3.34 -10.18
CA ALA A 21 2.78 -3.19 -11.63
C ALA A 21 1.49 -2.49 -12.10
N ASP A 22 0.40 -2.60 -11.33
CA ASP A 22 -0.89 -2.00 -11.66
C ASP A 22 -1.01 -0.55 -11.18
N ALA A 23 -0.21 -0.19 -10.18
CA ALA A 23 -0.17 1.15 -9.59
C ALA A 23 1.27 1.62 -9.43
N PRO A 24 1.95 2.00 -10.53
CA PRO A 24 3.30 2.55 -10.44
C PRO A 24 3.26 3.93 -9.78
N VAL A 25 3.54 3.95 -8.49
CA VAL A 25 3.52 5.16 -7.68
C VAL A 25 4.87 5.85 -7.75
N THR A 26 4.90 7.06 -8.25
CA THR A 26 6.10 7.89 -8.35
C THR A 26 6.04 9.12 -7.46
N SER A 27 4.85 9.49 -6.99
CA SER A 27 4.65 10.62 -6.09
C SER A 27 3.45 10.39 -5.17
N PRO A 28 3.32 11.16 -4.06
CA PRO A 28 2.15 11.10 -3.20
C PRO A 28 0.84 11.40 -3.95
N ARG A 29 0.89 12.34 -4.88
CA ARG A 29 -0.25 12.72 -5.70
C ARG A 29 -0.70 11.60 -6.63
N ASP A 30 0.25 10.86 -7.21
CA ASP A 30 -0.07 9.70 -8.06
C ASP A 30 -0.76 8.62 -7.24
N LEU A 31 -0.25 8.33 -6.04
CA LEU A 31 -0.87 7.36 -5.15
C LEU A 31 -2.30 7.78 -4.77
N TYR A 32 -2.48 9.03 -4.37
CA TYR A 32 -3.79 9.58 -4.05
C TYR A 32 -4.80 9.41 -5.19
N ARG A 33 -4.36 9.68 -6.42
CA ARG A 33 -5.22 9.58 -7.60
C ARG A 33 -5.47 8.13 -8.02
N GLN A 34 -4.43 7.33 -8.10
CA GLN A 34 -4.50 5.94 -8.59
C GLN A 34 -5.28 5.05 -7.65
N LEU A 35 -5.09 5.20 -6.34
CA LEU A 35 -5.76 4.36 -5.35
C LEU A 35 -7.10 4.92 -4.88
N GLY A 36 -7.56 6.01 -5.46
CA GLY A 36 -8.87 6.55 -5.14
C GLY A 36 -9.03 7.02 -3.70
N LEU A 37 -8.00 7.65 -3.15
CA LEU A 37 -7.97 8.04 -1.74
C LEU A 37 -8.75 9.35 -1.44
N GLY A 38 -9.36 9.96 -2.45
CA GLY A 38 -10.13 11.21 -2.31
C GLY A 38 -11.59 10.99 -1.93
N TYR A 39 -11.85 10.40 -0.79
CA TYR A 39 -13.19 10.18 -0.27
C TYR A 39 -13.39 10.91 1.07
N ASP A 40 -14.65 11.14 1.45
CA ASP A 40 -14.97 11.80 2.72
C ASP A 40 -14.46 11.01 3.91
N GLY A 41 -13.69 11.66 4.77
CA GLY A 41 -13.07 11.03 5.94
C GLY A 41 -11.74 10.35 5.66
N SER A 42 -11.18 10.51 4.46
CA SER A 42 -9.83 10.02 4.15
C SER A 42 -8.78 10.83 4.92
N ASP A 43 -7.78 10.12 5.46
CA ASP A 43 -6.60 10.74 6.06
C ASP A 43 -5.60 11.25 5.01
N PHE A 44 -5.86 10.97 3.73
CA PHE A 44 -5.01 11.37 2.61
C PHE A 44 -5.58 12.60 1.91
N GLY A 45 -4.71 13.48 1.46
CA GLY A 45 -5.06 14.69 0.73
C GLY A 45 -4.34 14.80 -0.62
N PRO A 46 -4.88 15.61 -1.57
CA PRO A 46 -4.28 15.78 -2.89
C PRO A 46 -2.93 16.51 -2.86
N ASP A 47 -2.67 17.24 -1.79
CA ASP A 47 -1.49 18.09 -1.60
C ASP A 47 -0.53 17.56 -0.53
N MET A 48 -0.62 16.28 -0.18
CA MET A 48 0.31 15.68 0.78
C MET A 48 1.73 15.64 0.21
N ASP A 49 2.71 15.97 1.06
CA ASP A 49 4.12 16.07 0.67
C ASP A 49 4.82 14.72 0.65
N GLU A 50 4.36 13.78 1.44
CA GLU A 50 4.94 12.45 1.55
C GLU A 50 3.88 11.40 1.89
N VAL A 51 4.19 10.16 1.53
CA VAL A 51 3.40 9.00 1.90
C VAL A 51 4.33 7.81 2.14
N TYR A 52 3.96 6.97 3.08
CA TYR A 52 4.66 5.72 3.33
C TYR A 52 3.92 4.57 2.68
N VAL A 53 4.67 3.69 2.01
CA VAL A 53 4.13 2.47 1.40
C VAL A 53 4.81 1.25 1.98
N LEU A 54 4.00 0.24 2.25
CA LEU A 54 4.45 -1.09 2.64
C LEU A 54 4.38 -1.98 1.39
N ARG A 55 5.49 -2.57 1.01
CA ARG A 55 5.63 -3.46 -0.15
C ARG A 55 6.13 -4.82 0.28
N TRP A 56 5.66 -5.87 -0.36
CA TRP A 56 6.15 -7.23 -0.12
C TRP A 56 6.00 -8.09 -1.36
N TRP A 57 6.72 -9.19 -1.39
CA TRP A 57 6.56 -10.23 -2.38
C TRP A 57 5.47 -11.19 -1.90
N ALA A 58 4.45 -11.40 -2.71
CA ALA A 58 3.42 -12.38 -2.41
C ALA A 58 4.02 -13.79 -2.53
N VAL A 59 3.88 -14.58 -1.46
CA VAL A 59 4.40 -15.95 -1.40
C VAL A 59 3.40 -16.95 -1.95
N GLY A 60 2.15 -16.56 -2.11
CA GLY A 60 1.06 -17.34 -2.70
C GLY A 60 -0.05 -16.40 -3.13
N THR A 61 -0.97 -16.89 -3.94
CA THR A 61 -2.12 -16.10 -4.44
C THR A 61 -3.43 -16.45 -3.73
N GLU A 62 -3.44 -17.51 -2.93
CA GLU A 62 -4.64 -18.06 -2.31
C GLU A 62 -5.28 -17.13 -1.27
N THR A 63 -4.47 -16.27 -0.66
CA THR A 63 -4.93 -15.30 0.35
C THR A 63 -5.43 -13.98 -0.24
N TYR A 64 -5.25 -13.78 -1.54
CA TYR A 64 -5.65 -12.56 -2.23
C TYR A 64 -6.91 -12.81 -3.05
N GLN A 65 -7.95 -12.06 -2.74
CA GLN A 65 -9.26 -12.18 -3.37
C GLN A 65 -9.57 -10.91 -4.16
N VAL A 66 -10.31 -11.06 -5.25
CA VAL A 66 -10.88 -9.91 -5.94
C VAL A 66 -12.10 -9.46 -5.12
N PRO A 67 -12.11 -8.22 -4.61
CA PRO A 67 -13.20 -7.72 -3.76
C PRO A 67 -14.43 -7.38 -4.61
N TYR A 68 -15.13 -8.41 -5.07
CA TYR A 68 -16.33 -8.30 -5.89
C TYR A 68 -17.52 -8.90 -5.16
N SER A 69 -18.21 -8.08 -4.39
CA SER A 69 -19.44 -8.50 -3.68
C SER A 69 -20.10 -7.31 -2.98
N PRO A 70 -21.39 -7.44 -2.59
CA PRO A 70 -22.05 -6.44 -1.73
C PRO A 70 -21.29 -6.18 -0.41
N ALA A 71 -20.63 -7.19 0.16
CA ALA A 71 -19.81 -7.04 1.37
C ALA A 71 -18.61 -6.09 1.18
N HIS A 72 -18.15 -5.93 -0.06
CA HIS A 72 -17.08 -5.03 -0.46
C HIS A 72 -17.59 -3.85 -1.30
N GLY A 73 -18.84 -3.52 -1.22
CA GLY A 73 -19.46 -2.39 -1.93
C GLY A 73 -20.11 -2.73 -3.28
N GLY A 74 -20.13 -4.00 -3.73
CA GLY A 74 -20.52 -4.44 -5.08
C GLY A 74 -21.72 -3.76 -5.71
N ASP A 75 -22.93 -4.16 -5.33
CA ASP A 75 -24.17 -3.63 -5.94
C ASP A 75 -24.50 -2.17 -5.54
N TRP A 76 -23.77 -1.62 -4.60
CA TRP A 76 -23.96 -0.25 -4.12
C TRP A 76 -23.12 0.75 -4.88
N ALA A 77 -22.59 0.33 -5.97
CA ALA A 77 -21.77 1.05 -6.92
C ALA A 77 -21.07 2.30 -6.34
N MET A 78 -19.78 2.22 -6.17
CA MET A 78 -18.97 3.42 -5.99
C MET A 78 -19.16 4.16 -4.65
N LYS A 79 -19.35 3.44 -3.56
CA LYS A 79 -19.18 4.03 -2.24
C LYS A 79 -17.69 3.94 -1.84
N PRO A 80 -16.91 4.99 -2.05
CA PRO A 80 -15.54 5.00 -1.56
C PRO A 80 -15.48 4.73 -0.05
N PRO A 81 -14.43 4.04 0.44
CA PRO A 81 -13.33 3.48 -0.34
C PRO A 81 -13.64 2.13 -1.01
N PHE A 82 -14.78 1.53 -0.73
CA PHE A 82 -15.13 0.18 -1.13
C PHE A 82 -16.04 0.19 -2.36
N THR A 83 -15.50 -0.11 -3.51
CA THR A 83 -16.30 -0.16 -4.75
C THR A 83 -16.94 -1.51 -4.98
N GLY A 84 -16.34 -2.60 -4.48
CA GLY A 84 -16.78 -3.97 -4.69
C GLY A 84 -16.78 -4.43 -6.14
N THR A 85 -16.04 -3.74 -7.00
CA THR A 85 -15.92 -4.05 -8.42
C THR A 85 -14.60 -4.72 -8.80
N GLY A 86 -13.68 -4.88 -7.84
CA GLY A 86 -12.32 -5.35 -8.08
C GLY A 86 -11.39 -4.26 -8.60
N PHE A 87 -11.85 -3.01 -8.63
CA PHE A 87 -11.08 -1.86 -9.07
C PHE A 87 -11.32 -0.66 -8.17
N THR A 88 -10.33 0.21 -8.08
CA THR A 88 -10.52 1.54 -7.47
C THR A 88 -11.52 2.36 -8.30
N GLY A 89 -12.29 3.20 -7.65
CA GLY A 89 -13.38 3.94 -8.30
C GLY A 89 -13.16 5.43 -8.44
N ALA A 90 -12.00 5.95 -8.11
CA ALA A 90 -11.80 7.39 -8.07
C ALA A 90 -11.01 7.94 -9.26
N ASN A 91 -11.28 9.21 -9.57
CA ASN A 91 -10.54 10.05 -10.52
C ASN A 91 -10.46 9.52 -11.95
N GLY A 92 -11.44 8.72 -12.40
CA GLY A 92 -11.46 8.21 -13.76
C GLY A 92 -10.38 7.17 -14.08
N GLN A 93 -9.58 6.78 -13.10
CA GLN A 93 -8.58 5.71 -13.22
C GLN A 93 -9.12 4.44 -12.57
N ARG A 94 -8.86 3.31 -13.22
CA ARG A 94 -9.25 1.98 -12.72
C ARG A 94 -7.98 1.18 -12.46
N VAL A 95 -7.60 1.10 -11.20
CA VAL A 95 -6.48 0.27 -10.75
C VAL A 95 -7.04 -1.00 -10.15
N ALA A 96 -6.51 -2.16 -10.54
CA ALA A 96 -6.91 -3.44 -9.98
C ALA A 96 -6.64 -3.47 -8.47
N GLU A 97 -7.62 -3.93 -7.73
CA GLU A 97 -7.64 -3.97 -6.28
C GLU A 97 -7.84 -5.42 -5.82
N TYR A 98 -7.13 -5.79 -4.78
CA TYR A 98 -7.25 -7.11 -4.17
C TYR A 98 -7.53 -6.95 -2.68
N PHE A 99 -8.15 -7.93 -2.09
CA PHE A 99 -8.40 -8.02 -0.66
C PHE A 99 -7.64 -9.19 -0.07
N THR A 100 -7.01 -8.99 1.07
CA THR A 100 -6.38 -10.07 1.82
C THR A 100 -6.95 -10.15 3.24
N ASP A 101 -7.27 -11.38 3.66
CA ASP A 101 -7.47 -11.67 5.07
C ASP A 101 -6.16 -11.41 5.85
N PRO A 102 -6.22 -11.30 7.18
CA PRO A 102 -5.02 -11.05 7.97
C PRO A 102 -3.91 -12.07 7.68
N ILE A 103 -2.76 -11.57 7.24
CA ILE A 103 -1.55 -12.36 7.02
C ILE A 103 -0.41 -11.78 7.87
N PRO A 104 0.52 -12.60 8.35
CA PRO A 104 1.74 -12.09 8.96
C PRO A 104 2.52 -11.24 7.96
N VAL A 105 3.23 -10.22 8.46
CA VAL A 105 4.15 -9.46 7.61
C VAL A 105 5.18 -10.42 7.02
N PRO A 106 5.28 -10.54 5.70
CA PRO A 106 6.24 -11.45 5.08
C PRO A 106 7.68 -11.02 5.32
N VAL A 107 8.57 -11.99 5.48
CA VAL A 107 10.01 -11.73 5.48
C VAL A 107 10.41 -11.06 4.17
N GLY A 108 11.22 -10.02 4.24
CA GLY A 108 11.62 -9.23 3.09
C GLY A 108 10.66 -8.08 2.75
N ALA A 109 9.56 -7.91 3.48
CA ALA A 109 8.70 -6.74 3.32
C ALA A 109 9.48 -5.46 3.55
N GLU A 110 9.16 -4.42 2.80
CA GLU A 110 9.87 -3.14 2.81
C GLU A 110 8.92 -1.98 3.06
N ILE A 111 9.39 -1.01 3.81
CA ILE A 111 8.75 0.30 3.96
C ILE A 111 9.55 1.32 3.18
N HIS A 112 8.86 2.07 2.33
CA HIS A 112 9.40 3.19 1.58
C HIS A 112 8.64 4.48 1.89
N ARG A 113 9.35 5.59 1.94
CA ARG A 113 8.77 6.94 1.96
C ARG A 113 8.84 7.49 0.55
N ILE A 114 7.72 7.94 0.04
CA ILE A 114 7.61 8.57 -1.27
C ILE A 114 7.28 10.04 -1.03
N GLY A 115 8.18 10.92 -1.42
CA GLY A 115 8.01 12.36 -1.44
C GLY A 115 7.69 12.85 -2.85
N VAL A 116 7.55 14.17 -3.00
CA VAL A 116 7.21 14.80 -4.28
C VAL A 116 8.25 14.48 -5.36
N GLU A 117 9.54 14.52 -5.01
CA GLU A 117 10.65 14.26 -5.92
C GLU A 117 11.67 13.26 -5.35
N SER A 118 11.27 12.49 -4.36
CA SER A 118 12.16 11.56 -3.66
C SER A 118 11.47 10.24 -3.35
N SER A 119 12.27 9.17 -3.28
CA SER A 119 11.82 7.88 -2.79
C SER A 119 12.93 7.30 -1.93
N ASP A 120 12.63 7.11 -0.65
CA ASP A 120 13.60 6.64 0.33
C ASP A 120 13.21 5.26 0.86
N PHE A 121 14.17 4.37 0.89
CA PHE A 121 14.06 3.11 1.60
C PHE A 121 14.17 3.37 3.10
N ILE A 122 13.19 2.93 3.89
CA ILE A 122 13.15 3.16 5.33
C ILE A 122 13.58 1.94 6.13
N ALA A 123 13.02 0.77 5.82
CA ALA A 123 13.33 -0.45 6.55
C ALA A 123 12.90 -1.71 5.78
N ARG A 124 13.53 -2.83 6.13
CA ARG A 124 13.17 -4.18 5.66
C ARG A 124 12.92 -5.09 6.84
N TYR A 125 11.90 -5.92 6.74
CA TYR A 125 11.54 -6.88 7.77
C TYR A 125 12.33 -8.19 7.60
N ASP A 126 13.03 -8.63 8.64
CA ASP A 126 13.82 -9.86 8.62
C ASP A 126 13.06 -11.11 9.10
N GLY A 127 11.81 -10.92 9.52
CA GLY A 127 10.96 -11.95 10.14
C GLY A 127 10.76 -11.77 11.64
N GLN A 128 11.51 -10.87 12.26
CA GLN A 128 11.42 -10.56 13.69
C GLN A 128 11.39 -9.06 13.95
N VAL A 129 12.27 -8.31 13.29
CA VAL A 129 12.41 -6.87 13.45
C VAL A 129 12.54 -6.15 12.12
N TRP A 130 12.30 -4.86 12.14
CA TRP A 130 12.52 -3.98 11.01
C TRP A 130 13.94 -3.43 11.05
N LEU A 131 14.76 -3.83 10.08
CA LEU A 131 16.13 -3.37 9.92
C LEU A 131 16.15 -2.09 9.11
N ARG A 132 16.72 -1.03 9.69
CA ARG A 132 16.95 0.25 9.01
C ARG A 132 18.35 0.28 8.44
N PRO A 133 18.61 1.04 7.34
CA PRO A 133 19.98 1.29 6.89
C PRO A 133 20.75 1.98 8.00
N ALA A 134 22.03 1.63 8.16
CA ALA A 134 22.93 2.34 9.06
C ALA A 134 23.08 3.78 8.58
N GLU A 135 23.18 4.75 9.52
CA GLU A 135 23.50 6.15 9.19
C GLU A 135 24.82 6.18 8.41
N GLY A 136 24.80 6.82 7.22
CA GLY A 136 25.98 6.93 6.36
C GLY A 136 26.25 5.75 5.44
N SER A 137 25.44 4.70 5.44
CA SER A 137 25.54 3.66 4.42
C SER A 137 24.81 4.13 3.15
N GLU A 138 25.58 4.47 2.11
CA GLU A 138 25.05 4.55 0.77
C GLU A 138 24.63 3.12 0.36
N LEU A 139 23.33 2.89 0.25
CA LEU A 139 22.84 1.71 -0.44
C LEU A 139 23.17 1.92 -1.93
N CYS A 140 24.29 1.34 -2.36
CA CYS A 140 24.55 1.18 -3.77
C CYS A 140 23.37 0.41 -4.36
N ALA A 141 22.54 1.09 -5.13
CA ALA A 141 21.59 0.45 -6.01
C ALA A 141 22.42 -0.29 -7.07
N THR A 142 22.72 -1.54 -6.81
CA THR A 142 23.17 -2.44 -7.87
C THR A 142 21.94 -2.77 -8.68
N GLY A 143 21.97 -2.27 -9.89
CA GLY A 143 20.92 -2.38 -10.91
C GLY A 143 20.49 -3.81 -11.24
#